data_2f5ea0d76bfff082b8f103cafb7ede71
#
_entry.id   2f5ea0d76bfff082b8f103cafb7ede71
#
_cell.length_a   1.000
_cell.length_b   1.000
_cell.length_c   1.000
_cell.angle_alpha   90.00
_cell.angle_beta   90.00
_cell.angle_gamma   90.00
#
_symmetry.space_group_name_H-M   'P 1'
#
loop_
_entity.id
_entity.type
_entity.pdbx_description
1 polymer ?
#
loop_
_entity_poly.entity_id
_entity_poly.type
_entity_poly.pdbx_seq_one_letter_code
_entity_poly.pdbx_strand_id
1 'polypeptide(L)'
;MKVLIDSNILISAALNSNGTPYQAYLKAVTFPNHGLICEQNIDELRRIFNRKFPNRIAALEQFLSIALMTLELVPTPIEEYHAENKIRDVRDRPILRAAIHANADVLLTGDKDFLESGLHTPKIMTASDFLTEL
;
A
#
# COMPACT_ATOMS: atom_id res chain seq x y z
N MET A 1 11.64 9.61 -0.58
CA MET A 1 11.61 8.14 -0.64
C MET A 1 10.45 7.68 -1.51
N LYS A 2 10.61 6.54 -2.15
CA LYS A 2 9.51 5.86 -2.86
C LYS A 2 8.80 4.94 -1.87
N VAL A 3 7.49 5.13 -1.72
CA VAL A 3 6.67 4.42 -0.74
C VAL A 3 5.54 3.71 -1.46
N LEU A 4 5.57 2.37 -1.48
CA LEU A 4 4.44 1.59 -1.99
C LEU A 4 3.43 1.42 -0.85
N ILE A 5 2.18 1.79 -1.11
CA ILE A 5 1.13 1.77 -0.11
C ILE A 5 0.25 0.54 -0.33
N ASP A 6 0.16 -0.32 0.67
CA ASP A 6 -0.67 -1.51 0.62
C ASP A 6 -2.16 -1.15 0.77
N SER A 7 -3.03 -2.01 0.25
CA SER A 7 -4.47 -1.76 0.22
C SER A 7 -5.09 -1.55 1.60
N ASN A 8 -4.62 -2.25 2.63
CA ASN A 8 -5.19 -2.07 3.98
C ASN A 8 -5.00 -0.64 4.52
N ILE A 9 -3.89 0.02 4.19
CA ILE A 9 -3.65 1.42 4.56
C ILE A 9 -4.64 2.32 3.81
N LEU A 10 -4.81 2.08 2.52
CA LEU A 10 -5.70 2.88 1.68
C LEU A 10 -7.18 2.69 2.06
N ILE A 11 -7.58 1.47 2.42
CA ILE A 11 -8.93 1.19 2.93
C ILE A 11 -9.21 2.03 4.18
N SER A 12 -8.30 1.96 5.15
CA SER A 12 -8.44 2.72 6.39
C SER A 12 -8.45 4.22 6.15
N ALA A 13 -7.60 4.70 5.24
CA ALA A 13 -7.55 6.11 4.86
C ALA A 13 -8.85 6.57 4.22
N ALA A 14 -9.43 5.76 3.33
CA ALA A 14 -10.69 6.08 2.66
C ALA A 14 -11.87 6.10 3.63
N LEU A 15 -11.84 5.27 4.67
CA LEU A 15 -12.91 5.18 5.66
C LEU A 15 -12.83 6.25 6.74
N ASN A 16 -11.64 6.76 7.05
CA ASN A 16 -11.44 7.72 8.14
C ASN A 16 -10.31 8.70 7.84
N SER A 17 -10.68 9.90 7.40
CA SER A 17 -9.72 10.96 7.07
C SER A 17 -9.02 11.56 8.30
N ASN A 18 -9.47 11.24 9.52
CA ASN A 18 -8.86 11.72 10.75
C ASN A 18 -7.89 10.72 11.37
N GLY A 19 -7.75 9.53 10.77
CA GLY A 19 -6.97 8.43 11.32
C GLY A 19 -5.49 8.48 10.95
N THR A 20 -4.71 7.68 11.66
CA THR A 20 -3.27 7.52 11.41
C THR A 20 -2.96 7.03 9.99
N PRO A 21 -3.71 6.05 9.43
CA PRO A 21 -3.46 5.63 8.05
C PRO A 21 -3.62 6.75 7.02
N TYR A 22 -4.60 7.63 7.20
CA TYR A 22 -4.77 8.77 6.30
C TYR A 22 -3.58 9.73 6.39
N GLN A 23 -3.08 10.00 7.59
CA GLN A 23 -1.91 10.87 7.79
C GLN A 23 -0.66 10.25 7.15
N ALA A 24 -0.49 8.94 7.27
CA ALA A 24 0.62 8.23 6.64
C ALA A 24 0.52 8.30 5.11
N TYR A 25 -0.67 8.14 4.57
CA TYR A 25 -0.93 8.30 3.14
C TYR A 25 -0.54 9.71 2.67
N LEU A 26 -0.98 10.75 3.37
CA LEU A 26 -0.65 12.13 3.02
C LEU A 26 0.86 12.37 3.01
N LYS A 27 1.57 11.85 4.02
CA LYS A 27 3.03 11.96 4.06
C LYS A 27 3.68 11.26 2.89
N ALA A 28 3.20 10.07 2.54
CA ALA A 28 3.77 9.27 1.45
C ALA A 28 3.63 9.94 0.09
N VAL A 29 2.57 10.72 -0.13
CA VAL A 29 2.32 11.40 -1.42
C VAL A 29 2.83 12.85 -1.43
N THR A 30 3.37 13.33 -0.33
CA THR A 30 3.86 14.70 -0.19
C THR A 30 5.36 14.74 -0.41
N PHE A 31 5.81 15.67 -1.30
CA PHE A 31 7.23 15.89 -1.55
C PHE A 31 8.00 16.05 -0.22
N PRO A 32 9.18 15.44 -0.02
CA PRO A 32 9.99 14.76 -1.05
C PRO A 32 9.68 13.27 -1.25
N ASN A 33 8.66 12.73 -0.61
CA ASN A 33 8.27 11.35 -0.81
C ASN A 33 7.48 11.19 -2.12
N HIS A 34 7.49 9.98 -2.64
CA HIS A 34 6.77 9.62 -3.86
C HIS A 34 5.95 8.37 -3.59
N GLY A 35 4.62 8.50 -3.62
CA GLY A 35 3.71 7.40 -3.35
C GLY A 35 3.50 6.53 -4.58
N LEU A 36 3.50 5.20 -4.35
CA LEU A 36 3.28 4.19 -5.39
C LEU A 36 2.10 3.32 -5.01
N ILE A 37 1.39 2.82 -6.02
CA ILE A 37 0.33 1.83 -5.87
C ILE A 37 0.44 0.80 -6.98
N CYS A 38 0.19 -0.48 -6.70
CA CYS A 38 0.14 -1.51 -7.73
C CYS A 38 -1.31 -1.86 -8.09
N GLU A 39 -1.49 -2.45 -9.28
CA GLU A 39 -2.82 -2.77 -9.79
C GLU A 39 -3.60 -3.71 -8.87
N GLN A 40 -2.93 -4.70 -8.28
CA GLN A 40 -3.57 -5.61 -7.34
C GLN A 40 -4.20 -4.89 -6.15
N ASN A 41 -3.58 -3.81 -5.70
CA ASN A 41 -4.12 -3.02 -4.59
C ASN A 41 -5.44 -2.33 -4.97
N ILE A 42 -5.53 -1.81 -6.19
CA ILE A 42 -6.76 -1.15 -6.65
C ILE A 42 -7.91 -2.15 -6.74
N ASP A 43 -7.66 -3.31 -7.34
CA ASP A 43 -8.67 -4.35 -7.48
C ASP A 43 -9.12 -4.86 -6.11
N GLU A 44 -8.18 -5.05 -5.19
CA GLU A 44 -8.46 -5.49 -3.82
C GLU A 44 -9.31 -4.46 -3.07
N LEU A 45 -8.99 -3.17 -3.19
CA LEU A 45 -9.78 -2.09 -2.61
C LEU A 45 -11.23 -2.16 -3.03
N ARG A 46 -11.49 -2.25 -4.33
CA ARG A 46 -12.84 -2.30 -4.87
C ARG A 46 -13.59 -3.55 -4.43
N ARG A 47 -12.90 -4.68 -4.43
CA ARG A 47 -13.49 -5.96 -4.01
C ARG A 47 -13.89 -5.94 -2.54
N ILE A 48 -13.02 -5.42 -1.67
CA ILE A 48 -13.30 -5.34 -0.24
C ILE A 48 -14.44 -4.37 0.06
N PHE A 49 -14.48 -3.20 -0.58
CA PHE A 49 -15.57 -2.26 -0.39
C PHE A 49 -16.91 -2.81 -0.86
N ASN A 50 -16.93 -3.50 -2.00
CA ASN A 50 -18.15 -4.14 -2.48
C ASN A 50 -18.69 -5.18 -1.51
N ARG A 51 -17.79 -5.92 -0.88
CA ARG A 51 -18.17 -6.99 0.05
C ARG A 51 -18.50 -6.49 1.45
N LYS A 52 -17.66 -5.59 2.01
CA LYS A 52 -17.73 -5.19 3.42
C LYS A 52 -18.36 -3.83 3.64
N PHE A 53 -18.23 -2.92 2.68
CA PHE A 53 -18.67 -1.54 2.83
C PHE A 53 -19.48 -1.08 1.63
N PRO A 54 -20.56 -1.80 1.26
CA PRO A 54 -21.32 -1.48 0.03
C PRO A 54 -21.93 -0.08 0.06
N ASN A 55 -22.20 0.47 1.26
CA ASN A 55 -22.75 1.81 1.41
C ASN A 55 -21.69 2.91 1.35
N ARG A 56 -20.40 2.55 1.21
CA ARG A 56 -19.29 3.48 1.18
C ARG A 56 -18.54 3.49 -0.15
N ILE A 57 -19.12 2.85 -1.19
CA ILE A 57 -18.47 2.76 -2.51
C ILE A 57 -18.25 4.15 -3.12
N ALA A 58 -19.23 5.06 -2.99
CA ALA A 58 -19.07 6.42 -3.48
C ALA A 58 -17.92 7.15 -2.80
N ALA A 59 -17.75 6.95 -1.49
CA ALA A 59 -16.64 7.52 -0.74
C ALA A 59 -15.30 6.96 -1.20
N LEU A 60 -15.23 5.65 -1.49
CA LEU A 60 -14.03 5.02 -2.03
C LEU A 60 -13.66 5.61 -3.39
N GLU A 61 -14.62 5.70 -4.31
CA GLU A 61 -14.35 6.20 -5.66
C GLU A 61 -13.91 7.67 -5.62
N GLN A 62 -14.48 8.47 -4.72
CA GLN A 62 -14.06 9.85 -4.52
C GLN A 62 -12.62 9.91 -3.99
N PHE A 63 -12.29 9.08 -3.00
CA PHE A 63 -10.92 8.98 -2.48
C PHE A 63 -9.94 8.57 -3.57
N LEU A 64 -10.26 7.52 -4.34
CA LEU A 64 -9.40 7.02 -5.39
C LEU A 64 -9.19 8.05 -6.51
N SER A 65 -10.22 8.82 -6.86
CA SER A 65 -10.08 9.83 -7.91
C SER A 65 -9.02 10.87 -7.56
N ILE A 66 -8.91 11.20 -6.27
CA ILE A 66 -7.87 12.12 -5.78
C ILE A 66 -6.53 11.40 -5.61
N ALA A 67 -6.56 10.23 -5.00
CA ALA A 67 -5.34 9.47 -4.71
C ALA A 67 -4.58 9.09 -5.97
N LEU A 68 -5.28 8.65 -7.01
CA LEU A 68 -4.65 8.23 -8.27
C LEU A 68 -4.04 9.40 -9.05
N MET A 69 -4.37 10.63 -8.71
CA MET A 69 -3.70 11.82 -9.27
C MET A 69 -2.31 12.04 -8.67
N THR A 70 -2.07 11.51 -7.47
CA THR A 70 -0.83 11.71 -6.72
C THR A 70 0.01 10.46 -6.57
N LEU A 71 -0.60 9.29 -6.77
CA LEU A 71 0.10 7.99 -6.70
C LEU A 71 0.54 7.56 -8.09
N GLU A 72 1.75 7.03 -8.17
CA GLU A 72 2.21 6.39 -9.41
C GLU A 72 1.76 4.94 -9.41
N LEU A 73 1.08 4.52 -10.48
CA LEU A 73 0.70 3.13 -10.68
C LEU A 73 1.92 2.36 -11.18
N VAL A 74 2.35 1.35 -10.43
CA VAL A 74 3.52 0.54 -10.79
C VAL A 74 3.10 -0.86 -11.23
N PRO A 75 3.79 -1.43 -12.22
CA PRO A 75 3.47 -2.76 -12.72
C PRO A 75 3.96 -3.85 -11.78
N THR A 76 3.33 -5.03 -11.90
CA THR A 76 3.81 -6.26 -11.27
C THR A 76 4.41 -7.14 -12.35
N PRO A 77 5.72 -7.38 -12.36
CA PRO A 77 6.33 -8.25 -13.37
C PRO A 77 5.93 -9.70 -13.17
N ILE A 78 6.06 -10.48 -14.24
CA ILE A 78 5.72 -11.90 -14.22
C ILE A 78 6.75 -12.70 -13.44
N GLU A 79 8.04 -12.33 -13.54
CA GLU A 79 9.13 -13.05 -12.88
C GLU A 79 9.14 -12.78 -11.38
N GLU A 80 9.16 -13.88 -10.62
CA GLU A 80 9.17 -13.82 -9.16
C GLU A 80 10.58 -13.56 -8.64
N TYR A 81 10.66 -12.85 -7.50
CA TYR A 81 11.90 -12.66 -6.76
C TYR A 81 12.00 -13.71 -5.65
N HIS A 82 13.22 -14.13 -5.34
CA HIS A 82 13.45 -15.09 -4.27
C HIS A 82 12.95 -14.59 -2.91
N ALA A 83 13.06 -13.28 -2.66
CA ALA A 83 12.61 -12.66 -1.41
C ALA A 83 11.12 -12.88 -1.15
N GLU A 84 10.30 -13.14 -2.17
CA GLU A 84 8.87 -13.39 -2.01
C GLU A 84 8.58 -14.63 -1.17
N ASN A 85 9.54 -15.55 -1.08
CA ASN A 85 9.38 -16.75 -0.27
C ASN A 85 9.26 -16.45 1.23
N LYS A 86 9.65 -15.25 1.66
CA LYS A 86 9.49 -14.82 3.05
C LYS A 86 8.06 -14.40 3.37
N ILE A 87 7.21 -14.24 2.36
CA ILE A 87 5.81 -13.87 2.53
C ILE A 87 4.97 -15.15 2.57
N ARG A 88 4.29 -15.38 3.69
CA ARG A 88 3.51 -16.61 3.93
C ARG A 88 2.34 -16.75 2.99
N ASP A 89 1.54 -15.67 2.82
CA ASP A 89 0.38 -15.70 1.95
C ASP A 89 0.81 -15.44 0.50
N VAL A 90 0.65 -16.45 -0.35
CA VAL A 90 1.03 -16.36 -1.76
C VAL A 90 0.29 -15.24 -2.51
N ARG A 91 -0.89 -14.85 -2.03
CA ARG A 91 -1.68 -13.79 -2.67
C ARG A 91 -1.07 -12.41 -2.48
N ASP A 92 -0.23 -12.24 -1.45
CA ASP A 92 0.43 -10.97 -1.14
C ASP A 92 1.78 -10.82 -1.83
N ARG A 93 2.33 -11.92 -2.35
CA ARG A 93 3.65 -11.92 -3.00
C ARG A 93 3.75 -10.96 -4.20
N PRO A 94 2.71 -10.82 -5.06
CA PRO A 94 2.78 -9.86 -6.16
C PRO A 94 2.98 -8.41 -5.71
N ILE A 95 2.49 -8.05 -4.52
CA ILE A 95 2.66 -6.70 -3.97
C ILE A 95 4.14 -6.45 -3.65
N LEU A 96 4.80 -7.41 -3.00
CA LEU A 96 6.25 -7.31 -2.75
C LEU A 96 7.02 -7.25 -4.06
N ARG A 97 6.62 -8.05 -5.03
CA ARG A 97 7.26 -8.07 -6.36
C ARG A 97 7.20 -6.71 -7.03
N ALA A 98 6.03 -6.06 -7.00
CA ALA A 98 5.88 -4.72 -7.54
C ALA A 98 6.75 -3.70 -6.79
N ALA A 99 6.84 -3.82 -5.47
CA ALA A 99 7.68 -2.93 -4.65
C ALA A 99 9.16 -3.08 -5.01
N ILE A 100 9.64 -4.30 -5.16
CA ILE A 100 11.04 -4.57 -5.52
C ILE A 100 11.33 -4.03 -6.93
N HIS A 101 10.45 -4.33 -7.88
CA HIS A 101 10.62 -3.91 -9.27
C HIS A 101 10.66 -2.38 -9.39
N ALA A 102 9.83 -1.69 -8.63
CA ALA A 102 9.77 -0.23 -8.63
C ALA A 102 10.86 0.43 -7.78
N ASN A 103 11.73 -0.35 -7.14
CA ASN A 103 12.77 0.13 -6.23
C ASN A 103 12.18 0.96 -5.07
N ALA A 104 11.06 0.50 -4.51
CA ALA A 104 10.46 1.15 -3.37
C ALA A 104 11.39 1.08 -2.16
N ASP A 105 11.52 2.20 -1.46
CA ASP A 105 12.30 2.26 -0.22
C ASP A 105 11.50 1.69 0.95
N VAL A 106 10.18 1.88 0.92
CA VAL A 106 9.27 1.48 1.98
C VAL A 106 8.05 0.78 1.39
N LEU A 107 7.63 -0.31 2.03
CA LEU A 107 6.29 -0.89 1.85
C LEU A 107 5.48 -0.54 3.09
N LEU A 108 4.48 0.31 2.92
CA LEU A 108 3.62 0.81 3.99
C LEU A 108 2.43 -0.12 4.12
N THR A 109 2.33 -0.86 5.23
CA THR A 109 1.33 -1.90 5.41
C THR A 109 1.00 -2.14 6.88
N GLY A 110 -0.20 -2.68 7.15
CA GLY A 110 -0.55 -3.20 8.46
C GLY A 110 -0.63 -4.71 8.50
N ASP A 111 -0.29 -5.38 7.41
CA ASP A 111 -0.41 -6.84 7.28
C ASP A 111 0.75 -7.54 8.01
N LYS A 112 0.40 -8.44 8.92
CA LYS A 112 1.38 -9.22 9.70
C LYS A 112 2.28 -10.08 8.82
N ASP A 113 1.78 -10.57 7.69
CA ASP A 113 2.59 -11.39 6.78
C ASP A 113 3.79 -10.62 6.24
N PHE A 114 3.65 -9.32 6.04
CA PHE A 114 4.78 -8.45 5.69
C PHE A 114 5.59 -8.04 6.92
N LEU A 115 4.92 -7.63 7.99
CA LEU A 115 5.59 -7.11 9.19
C LEU A 115 6.46 -8.17 9.87
N GLU A 116 6.07 -9.44 9.81
CA GLU A 116 6.79 -10.55 10.42
C GLU A 116 7.71 -11.29 9.45
N SER A 117 7.86 -10.78 8.22
CA SER A 117 8.62 -11.45 7.17
C SER A 117 10.14 -11.40 7.35
N GLY A 118 10.64 -10.45 8.13
CA GLY A 118 12.06 -10.23 8.29
C GLY A 118 12.73 -9.53 7.11
N LEU A 119 11.95 -8.97 6.19
CA LEU A 119 12.47 -8.24 5.04
C LEU A 119 13.07 -6.90 5.47
N HIS A 120 14.18 -6.52 4.83
CA HIS A 120 14.85 -5.23 5.05
C HIS A 120 14.77 -4.32 3.82
N THR A 121 14.55 -4.88 2.65
CA THR A 121 14.46 -4.14 1.39
C THR A 121 13.30 -4.70 0.55
N PRO A 122 12.23 -3.95 0.35
CA PRO A 122 11.93 -2.65 0.94
C PRO A 122 11.78 -2.73 2.46
N LYS A 123 11.96 -1.61 3.15
CA LYS A 123 11.69 -1.55 4.59
C LYS A 123 10.19 -1.65 4.81
N ILE A 124 9.77 -2.56 5.67
CA ILE A 124 8.34 -2.75 5.99
C ILE A 124 7.97 -1.87 7.17
N MET A 125 6.98 -1.00 7.00
CA MET A 125 6.59 -0.03 8.04
C MET A 125 5.08 0.02 8.21
N THR A 126 4.64 0.13 9.46
CA THR A 126 3.25 0.48 9.77
C THR A 126 3.03 1.96 9.55
N ALA A 127 1.75 2.38 9.53
CA ALA A 127 1.41 3.80 9.44
C ALA A 127 2.02 4.60 10.59
N SER A 128 1.94 4.08 11.83
CA SER A 128 2.52 4.73 13.00
C SER A 128 4.04 4.89 12.89
N ASP A 129 4.72 3.83 12.48
CA ASP A 129 6.17 3.86 12.32
C ASP A 129 6.58 4.88 11.26
N PHE A 130 5.86 4.91 10.15
CA PHE A 130 6.16 5.82 9.05
C PHE A 130 6.00 7.29 9.46
N LEU A 131 5.03 7.59 10.32
CA LEU A 131 4.80 8.95 10.80
C LEU A 131 5.85 9.39 11.82
N THR A 132 6.42 8.47 12.60
CA THR A 132 7.37 8.81 13.68
C THR A 132 8.82 8.72 13.26
N GLU A 133 9.14 7.93 12.24
CA GLU A 133 10.51 7.78 11.76
C GLU A 133 10.87 8.83 10.71
N LEU A 134 11.40 9.94 11.16
CA LEU A 134 12.08 10.87 10.25
C LEU A 134 13.06 11.71 11.00
#